data_c0a978906ff4bcb59643345cc7f99689
#
_entry.id   c0a978906ff4bcb59643345cc7f99689
#
_cell.length_a   1.000
_cell.length_b   1.000
_cell.length_c   1.000
_cell.angle_alpha   90.00
_cell.angle_beta   90.00
_cell.angle_gamma   90.00
#
_symmetry.space_group_name_H-M   'P 1'
#
loop_
_entity.id
_entity.type
_entity.pdbx_description
1 polymer ?
#
loop_
_entity_poly.entity_id
_entity_poly.type
_entity_poly.pdbx_seq_one_letter_code
_entity_poly.pdbx_strand_id
1 'polypeptide(L)'
;MILGFHTLGIYVHNDVVVAFGNPEKQILIEPVFAQFVQAAQGKMMYGFNALLSDPTSSASLAANSLPGNHYWMDLINRQDALSAFLPIGPADFLVHHAIALGLHTTALILIKGALDARGTKLIPDKKDLGYAFPCDGPGRGGTCDSSSWDAMYLLSLIHI
;
A
#
# COMPACT_ATOMS: atom_id res chain seq x y z
N MET A 1 -6.01 -10.16 -3.78
CA MET A 1 -6.96 -10.20 -4.95
C MET A 1 -7.78 -8.93 -5.07
N ILE A 2 -8.47 -8.45 -4.03
CA ILE A 2 -9.25 -7.20 -4.09
C ILE A 2 -8.40 -6.00 -4.55
N LEU A 3 -7.24 -5.81 -3.95
CA LEU A 3 -6.34 -4.71 -4.32
C LEU A 3 -6.00 -4.74 -5.82
N GLY A 4 -5.69 -5.94 -6.35
CA GLY A 4 -5.36 -6.09 -7.78
C GLY A 4 -6.53 -5.80 -8.69
N PHE A 5 -7.69 -6.38 -8.44
CA PHE A 5 -8.88 -6.19 -9.27
C PHE A 5 -9.39 -4.75 -9.24
N HIS A 6 -9.40 -4.11 -8.08
CA HIS A 6 -9.87 -2.73 -7.98
C HIS A 6 -8.89 -1.75 -8.64
N THR A 7 -7.59 -1.92 -8.41
CA THR A 7 -6.58 -1.05 -9.05
C THR A 7 -6.65 -1.18 -10.57
N LEU A 8 -6.65 -2.40 -11.09
CA LEU A 8 -6.78 -2.63 -12.54
C LEU A 8 -8.11 -2.10 -13.07
N GLY A 9 -9.20 -2.36 -12.36
CA GLY A 9 -10.53 -1.93 -12.77
C GLY A 9 -10.64 -0.40 -12.90
N ILE A 10 -10.05 0.35 -11.98
CA ILE A 10 -10.05 1.81 -12.04
C ILE A 10 -9.20 2.31 -13.22
N TYR A 11 -8.03 1.72 -13.46
CA TYR A 11 -7.23 2.07 -14.64
C TYR A 11 -7.99 1.82 -15.94
N VAL A 12 -8.59 0.64 -16.09
CA VAL A 12 -9.34 0.29 -17.31
C VAL A 12 -10.59 1.18 -17.45
N HIS A 13 -11.32 1.44 -16.37
CA HIS A 13 -12.44 2.36 -16.38
C HIS A 13 -12.03 3.73 -16.92
N ASN A 14 -10.96 4.30 -16.39
CA ASN A 14 -10.47 5.61 -16.79
C ASN A 14 -10.00 5.62 -18.25
N ASP A 15 -9.31 4.58 -18.70
CA ASP A 15 -8.90 4.44 -20.08
C ASP A 15 -10.12 4.43 -21.02
N VAL A 16 -11.15 3.68 -20.69
CA VAL A 16 -12.37 3.57 -21.50
C VAL A 16 -13.12 4.89 -21.57
N VAL A 17 -13.36 5.54 -20.43
CA VAL A 17 -14.15 6.79 -20.44
C VAL A 17 -13.42 7.92 -21.14
N VAL A 18 -12.10 7.98 -21.04
CA VAL A 18 -11.29 8.97 -21.76
C VAL A 18 -11.29 8.67 -23.24
N ALA A 19 -11.16 7.41 -23.65
CA ALA A 19 -11.19 7.00 -25.06
C ALA A 19 -12.52 7.34 -25.72
N PHE A 20 -13.62 7.28 -25.00
CA PHE A 20 -14.95 7.65 -25.50
C PHE A 20 -15.29 9.15 -25.32
N GLY A 21 -14.33 9.97 -24.94
CA GLY A 21 -14.51 11.42 -24.83
C GLY A 21 -15.27 11.91 -23.62
N ASN A 22 -15.26 11.11 -22.52
CA ASN A 22 -15.95 11.45 -21.27
C ASN A 22 -14.96 11.54 -20.09
N PRO A 23 -13.95 12.43 -20.13
CA PRO A 23 -12.94 12.51 -19.06
C PRO A 23 -13.53 12.87 -17.69
N GLU A 24 -14.71 13.49 -17.65
CA GLU A 24 -15.42 13.85 -16.42
C GLU A 24 -15.94 12.63 -15.65
N LYS A 25 -15.99 11.47 -16.28
CA LYS A 25 -16.43 10.20 -15.66
C LYS A 25 -15.29 9.39 -15.07
N GLN A 26 -14.07 9.90 -15.09
CA GLN A 26 -12.95 9.21 -14.48
C GLN A 26 -13.12 9.07 -12.97
N ILE A 27 -12.63 7.96 -12.44
CA ILE A 27 -12.50 7.75 -11.00
C ILE A 27 -11.13 8.28 -10.58
N LEU A 28 -11.12 9.46 -9.95
CA LEU A 28 -9.91 10.18 -9.54
C LEU A 28 -9.91 10.30 -8.02
N ILE A 29 -9.21 9.39 -7.36
CA ILE A 29 -9.13 9.35 -5.89
C ILE A 29 -7.90 10.15 -5.47
N GLU A 30 -8.11 11.22 -4.69
CA GLU A 30 -7.02 12.00 -4.12
C GLU A 30 -6.29 11.22 -3.03
N PRO A 31 -4.97 11.18 -3.04
CA PRO A 31 -4.17 10.53 -2.00
C PRO A 31 -4.08 11.40 -0.74
N VAL A 32 -5.22 11.67 -0.12
CA VAL A 32 -5.35 12.67 0.94
C VAL A 32 -4.51 12.34 2.18
N PHE A 33 -4.31 11.07 2.50
CA PHE A 33 -3.47 10.70 3.65
C PHE A 33 -2.01 11.04 3.41
N ALA A 34 -1.49 10.79 2.23
CA ALA A 34 -0.11 11.13 1.88
C ALA A 34 0.07 12.65 1.74
N GLN A 35 -0.92 13.34 1.19
CA GLN A 35 -0.95 14.80 1.13
C GLN A 35 -0.96 15.42 2.53
N PHE A 36 -1.73 14.83 3.45
CA PHE A 36 -1.75 15.23 4.86
C PHE A 36 -0.36 15.06 5.51
N VAL A 37 0.32 13.96 5.26
CA VAL A 37 1.68 13.72 5.76
C VAL A 37 2.65 14.78 5.22
N GLN A 38 2.60 15.07 3.93
CA GLN A 38 3.41 16.13 3.34
C GLN A 38 3.11 17.50 3.95
N ALA A 39 1.83 17.81 4.17
CA ALA A 39 1.42 19.06 4.81
C ALA A 39 1.94 19.15 6.26
N ALA A 40 1.89 18.05 7.02
CA ALA A 40 2.45 17.99 8.37
C ALA A 40 3.97 18.19 8.38
N GLN A 41 4.64 17.89 7.27
CA GLN A 41 6.06 18.12 7.06
C GLN A 41 6.38 19.51 6.54
N GLY A 42 5.37 20.34 6.31
CA GLY A 42 5.53 21.76 5.94
C GLY A 42 5.10 22.13 4.53
N LYS A 43 4.56 21.21 3.71
CA LYS A 43 4.06 21.51 2.37
C LYS A 43 2.75 22.27 2.45
N MET A 44 2.69 23.46 1.82
CA MET A 44 1.55 24.37 1.97
C MET A 44 0.50 24.24 0.86
N MET A 45 0.80 23.59 -0.26
CA MET A 45 -0.02 23.65 -1.46
C MET A 45 -1.35 22.88 -1.38
N TYR A 46 -1.50 21.97 -0.43
CA TYR A 46 -2.70 21.12 -0.34
C TYR A 46 -3.86 21.75 0.41
N GLY A 47 -3.68 22.93 0.99
CA GLY A 47 -4.74 23.63 1.71
C GLY A 47 -5.16 22.98 3.03
N PHE A 48 -4.39 22.07 3.56
CA PHE A 48 -4.61 21.56 4.91
C PHE A 48 -4.37 22.66 5.93
N ASN A 49 -5.12 22.60 7.03
CA ASN A 49 -5.21 23.62 8.03
C ASN A 49 -3.85 24.20 8.42
N ALA A 50 -3.82 25.49 8.67
CA ALA A 50 -2.70 26.28 9.15
C ALA A 50 -1.91 25.66 10.29
N LEU A 51 -2.54 24.85 11.15
CA LEU A 51 -1.84 24.15 12.26
C LEU A 51 -0.77 23.17 11.80
N LEU A 52 -0.95 22.50 10.65
CA LEU A 52 0.00 21.52 10.14
C LEU A 52 1.04 22.13 9.21
N SER A 53 0.61 23.05 8.36
CA SER A 53 1.46 23.66 7.33
C SER A 53 2.09 24.98 7.78
N ASP A 54 1.62 25.56 8.88
CA ASP A 54 2.11 26.82 9.40
C ASP A 54 3.49 26.64 10.06
N PRO A 55 4.54 27.30 9.56
CA PRO A 55 5.88 27.18 10.12
C PRO A 55 5.98 27.75 11.55
N THR A 56 4.99 28.51 12.01
CA THR A 56 4.94 29.06 13.38
C THR A 56 4.21 28.12 14.34
N SER A 57 3.50 27.11 13.85
CA SER A 57 2.76 26.16 14.66
C SER A 57 3.67 25.06 15.21
N SER A 58 3.52 24.78 16.49
CA SER A 58 4.24 23.64 17.14
C SER A 58 3.81 22.28 16.61
N ALA A 59 2.69 22.19 15.90
CA ALA A 59 2.22 20.96 15.27
C ALA A 59 2.93 20.66 13.93
N SER A 60 3.59 21.63 13.33
CA SER A 60 4.35 21.44 12.10
C SER A 60 5.74 20.90 12.38
N LEU A 61 6.15 19.85 11.66
CA LEU A 61 7.53 19.36 11.73
C LEU A 61 8.52 20.45 11.28
N ALA A 62 8.09 21.29 10.35
CA ALA A 62 8.91 22.39 9.87
C ALA A 62 9.18 23.44 10.95
N ALA A 63 8.20 23.69 11.84
CA ALA A 63 8.35 24.64 12.96
C ALA A 63 9.23 24.08 14.08
N ASN A 64 9.24 22.78 14.26
CA ASN A 64 9.96 22.10 15.32
C ASN A 64 11.36 21.62 14.92
N SER A 65 11.79 21.89 13.70
CA SER A 65 13.09 21.48 13.25
C SER A 65 14.22 22.36 13.78
N LEU A 66 15.43 21.84 13.73
CA LEU A 66 16.65 22.49 14.21
C LEU A 66 16.96 23.81 13.44
N PRO A 67 17.90 24.63 13.91
CA PRO A 67 18.37 25.79 13.18
C PRO A 67 18.73 25.43 11.72
N GLY A 68 18.20 26.19 10.77
CA GLY A 68 18.32 25.88 9.35
C GLY A 68 17.00 25.41 8.69
N ASN A 69 15.92 25.43 9.45
CA ASN A 69 14.58 25.03 9.02
C ASN A 69 14.09 25.73 7.75
N HIS A 70 14.49 26.97 7.52
CA HIS A 70 14.12 27.71 6.33
C HIS A 70 14.61 27.04 5.03
N TYR A 71 15.73 26.34 5.06
CA TYR A 71 16.22 25.57 3.91
C TYR A 71 15.28 24.41 3.58
N TRP A 72 14.76 23.74 4.61
CA TRP A 72 13.81 22.65 4.43
C TRP A 72 12.47 23.17 3.89
N MET A 73 11.98 24.24 4.46
CA MET A 73 10.74 24.90 4.00
C MET A 73 10.85 25.35 2.55
N ASP A 74 11.95 25.98 2.19
CA ASP A 74 12.22 26.36 0.80
C ASP A 74 12.26 25.13 -0.11
N LEU A 75 12.94 24.07 0.29
CA LEU A 75 13.09 22.87 -0.51
C LEU A 75 11.74 22.20 -0.81
N ILE A 76 10.88 22.03 0.19
CA ILE A 76 9.61 21.32 0.02
C ILE A 76 8.51 22.15 -0.62
N ASN A 77 8.63 23.48 -0.63
CA ASN A 77 7.64 24.39 -1.23
C ASN A 77 8.06 24.99 -2.56
N ARG A 78 9.27 24.71 -3.04
CA ARG A 78 9.71 25.19 -4.37
C ARG A 78 9.01 24.41 -5.47
N GLN A 79 8.44 25.14 -6.43
CA GLN A 79 7.74 24.52 -7.57
C GLN A 79 8.70 24.03 -8.67
N ASP A 80 9.88 24.64 -8.77
CA ASP A 80 10.87 24.41 -9.82
C ASP A 80 12.00 23.45 -9.42
N ALA A 81 12.03 23.03 -8.17
CA ALA A 81 13.08 22.14 -7.69
C ALA A 81 12.71 20.67 -7.88
N LEU A 82 13.68 19.87 -8.32
CA LEU A 82 13.66 18.41 -8.16
C LEU A 82 13.78 18.10 -6.67
N SER A 83 12.78 18.51 -5.93
CA SER A 83 12.80 18.40 -4.47
C SER A 83 12.15 17.11 -3.99
N ALA A 84 12.52 16.71 -2.80
CA ALA A 84 11.71 15.79 -2.01
C ALA A 84 10.28 16.35 -1.89
N PHE A 85 9.26 15.50 -1.73
CA PHE A 85 7.85 15.89 -1.62
C PHE A 85 7.29 16.58 -2.87
N LEU A 86 7.50 15.98 -4.03
CA LEU A 86 6.78 16.35 -5.24
C LEU A 86 5.27 16.30 -4.99
N PRO A 87 4.49 17.20 -5.61
CA PRO A 87 3.03 17.16 -5.52
C PRO A 87 2.49 15.81 -5.97
N ILE A 88 1.58 15.25 -5.20
CA ILE A 88 0.95 13.97 -5.49
C ILE A 88 -0.54 14.15 -5.77
N GLY A 89 -1.05 13.41 -6.72
CA GLY A 89 -2.44 13.48 -7.18
C GLY A 89 -3.05 12.10 -7.41
N PRO A 90 -4.23 12.03 -8.08
CA PRO A 90 -4.95 10.77 -8.31
C PRO A 90 -4.15 9.69 -9.03
N ALA A 91 -3.30 10.06 -9.98
CA ALA A 91 -2.42 9.12 -10.66
C ALA A 91 -1.45 8.45 -9.68
N ASP A 92 -0.94 9.21 -8.73
CA ASP A 92 -0.05 8.69 -7.68
C ASP A 92 -0.78 7.74 -6.73
N PHE A 93 -2.06 8.01 -6.43
CA PHE A 93 -2.89 7.09 -5.66
C PHE A 93 -2.97 5.72 -6.33
N LEU A 94 -3.30 5.68 -7.61
CA LEU A 94 -3.42 4.42 -8.35
C LEU A 94 -2.09 3.68 -8.47
N VAL A 95 -1.02 4.37 -8.82
CA VAL A 95 0.29 3.72 -8.98
C VAL A 95 0.84 3.22 -7.66
N HIS A 96 0.63 3.93 -6.56
CA HIS A 96 1.04 3.44 -5.23
C HIS A 96 0.27 2.18 -4.83
N HIS A 97 -1.01 2.07 -5.18
CA HIS A 97 -1.78 0.85 -4.92
C HIS A 97 -1.34 -0.31 -5.80
N ALA A 98 -0.91 -0.07 -7.03
CA ALA A 98 -0.27 -1.07 -7.87
C ALA A 98 1.07 -1.55 -7.27
N ILE A 99 1.87 -0.64 -6.74
CA ILE A 99 3.12 -0.95 -6.05
C ILE A 99 2.84 -1.75 -4.77
N ALA A 100 1.83 -1.34 -3.98
CA ALA A 100 1.43 -2.05 -2.78
C ALA A 100 0.99 -3.49 -3.09
N LEU A 101 0.22 -3.69 -4.15
CA LEU A 101 -0.13 -5.03 -4.62
C LEU A 101 1.12 -5.86 -4.90
N GLY A 102 2.05 -5.33 -5.67
CA GLY A 102 3.27 -6.04 -6.04
C GLY A 102 4.12 -6.43 -4.84
N LEU A 103 4.34 -5.51 -3.92
CA LEU A 103 5.12 -5.74 -2.70
C LEU A 103 4.45 -6.76 -1.78
N HIS A 104 3.14 -6.64 -1.55
CA HIS A 104 2.40 -7.57 -0.69
C HIS A 104 2.35 -8.98 -1.29
N THR A 105 2.10 -9.10 -2.59
CA THR A 105 2.06 -10.41 -3.26
C THR A 105 3.42 -11.07 -3.26
N THR A 106 4.48 -10.34 -3.53
CA THR A 106 5.85 -10.84 -3.50
C THR A 106 6.24 -11.30 -2.10
N ALA A 107 5.97 -10.47 -1.09
CA ALA A 107 6.24 -10.82 0.30
C ALA A 107 5.45 -12.06 0.73
N LEU A 108 4.18 -12.16 0.35
CA LEU A 108 3.35 -13.33 0.64
C LEU A 108 3.98 -14.61 0.10
N ILE A 109 4.36 -14.61 -1.16
CA ILE A 109 4.94 -15.80 -1.80
C ILE A 109 6.27 -16.19 -1.15
N LEU A 110 7.16 -15.23 -0.93
CA LEU A 110 8.49 -15.50 -0.37
C LEU A 110 8.42 -15.91 1.09
N ILE A 111 7.68 -15.20 1.91
CA ILE A 111 7.55 -15.50 3.35
C ILE A 111 6.79 -16.81 3.54
N LYS A 112 5.72 -17.03 2.80
CA LYS A 112 4.97 -18.28 2.85
C LYS A 112 5.84 -19.48 2.46
N GLY A 113 6.59 -19.34 1.36
CA GLY A 113 7.52 -20.37 0.92
C GLY A 113 8.62 -20.67 1.94
N ALA A 114 9.15 -19.65 2.58
CA ALA A 114 10.18 -19.81 3.62
C ALA A 114 9.64 -20.47 4.89
N LEU A 115 8.48 -20.02 5.35
CA LEU A 115 7.88 -20.51 6.60
C LEU A 115 7.37 -21.96 6.49
N ASP A 116 6.85 -22.34 5.33
CA ASP A 116 6.23 -23.65 5.13
C ASP A 116 7.05 -24.60 4.27
N ALA A 117 8.28 -24.29 3.94
CA ALA A 117 9.11 -25.08 3.04
C ALA A 117 9.33 -26.53 3.52
N ARG A 118 9.47 -26.72 4.81
CA ARG A 118 9.75 -28.04 5.40
C ARG A 118 8.58 -28.60 6.20
N GLY A 119 7.79 -27.75 6.79
CA GLY A 119 6.64 -28.13 7.62
C GLY A 119 6.16 -26.97 8.46
N THR A 120 5.05 -27.19 9.16
CA THR A 120 4.46 -26.25 10.10
C THR A 120 4.44 -26.84 11.49
N LYS A 121 4.06 -26.06 12.50
CA LYS A 121 3.88 -26.58 13.86
C LYS A 121 2.81 -27.66 13.92
N LEU A 122 1.73 -27.51 13.13
CA LEU A 122 0.64 -28.48 13.07
C LEU A 122 1.04 -29.75 12.29
N ILE A 123 1.77 -29.60 11.19
CA ILE A 123 2.23 -30.72 10.34
C ILE A 123 3.74 -30.55 10.12
N PRO A 124 4.55 -31.10 11.04
CA PRO A 124 6.01 -30.97 10.94
C PRO A 124 6.64 -31.61 9.70
N ASP A 125 6.00 -32.65 9.16
CA ASP A 125 6.41 -33.41 7.98
C ASP A 125 5.62 -33.00 6.71
N LYS A 126 5.13 -31.81 6.66
CA LYS A 126 4.33 -31.27 5.54
C LYS A 126 5.02 -31.41 4.18
N LYS A 127 6.36 -31.39 4.15
CA LYS A 127 7.17 -31.63 2.95
C LYS A 127 6.87 -32.99 2.28
N ASP A 128 6.45 -33.98 3.07
CA ASP A 128 6.16 -35.33 2.58
C ASP A 128 4.75 -35.45 2.01
N LEU A 129 3.88 -34.49 2.28
CA LEU A 129 2.48 -34.45 1.84
C LEU A 129 2.26 -33.64 0.56
N GLY A 130 3.23 -32.84 0.16
CA GLY A 130 3.13 -31.98 -1.01
C GLY A 130 2.48 -30.61 -0.75
N TYR A 131 2.27 -29.85 -1.81
CA TYR A 131 1.73 -28.50 -1.73
C TYR A 131 0.22 -28.44 -1.49
N ALA A 132 -0.51 -29.30 -2.16
CA ALA A 132 -1.97 -29.39 -2.04
C ALA A 132 -2.37 -30.80 -1.63
N PHE A 133 -2.95 -30.93 -0.45
CA PHE A 133 -3.48 -32.19 0.08
C PHE A 133 -4.73 -31.88 0.90
N PRO A 134 -5.71 -32.82 1.02
CA PRO A 134 -6.96 -32.55 1.71
C PRO A 134 -6.76 -32.36 3.23
N CYS A 135 -5.99 -33.22 3.87
CA CYS A 135 -5.66 -33.14 5.29
C CYS A 135 -4.64 -34.21 5.65
N ASP A 136 -4.21 -34.23 6.91
CA ASP A 136 -3.35 -35.29 7.51
C ASP A 136 -4.08 -36.03 8.62
N GLY A 137 -5.39 -36.17 8.52
CA GLY A 137 -6.26 -36.89 9.43
C GLY A 137 -6.86 -36.07 10.57
N PRO A 138 -7.70 -36.72 11.42
CA PRO A 138 -8.39 -36.05 12.53
C PRO A 138 -7.52 -35.83 13.78
N GLY A 139 -6.30 -36.35 13.78
CA GLY A 139 -5.35 -36.16 14.87
C GLY A 139 -4.93 -34.69 15.02
N ARG A 140 -4.25 -34.40 16.13
CA ARG A 140 -3.74 -33.06 16.43
C ARG A 140 -4.83 -31.95 16.43
N GLY A 141 -6.04 -32.32 16.85
CA GLY A 141 -7.19 -31.41 16.85
C GLY A 141 -7.89 -31.22 15.50
N GLY A 142 -7.50 -32.02 14.51
CA GLY A 142 -7.97 -31.91 13.12
C GLY A 142 -6.98 -31.15 12.26
N THR A 143 -6.80 -31.62 11.03
CA THR A 143 -5.81 -31.10 10.09
C THR A 143 -6.44 -30.62 8.78
N CYS A 144 -7.74 -30.31 8.79
CA CYS A 144 -8.41 -29.73 7.62
C CYS A 144 -7.79 -28.40 7.24
N ASP A 145 -7.75 -28.13 5.94
CA ASP A 145 -7.28 -26.86 5.37
C ASP A 145 -5.86 -26.46 5.80
N SER A 146 -5.01 -27.43 6.08
CA SER A 146 -3.64 -27.19 6.57
C SER A 146 -2.58 -27.24 5.48
N SER A 147 -2.95 -27.50 4.22
CA SER A 147 -2.02 -27.47 3.10
C SER A 147 -1.55 -26.04 2.81
N SER A 148 -0.41 -25.91 2.13
CA SER A 148 0.07 -24.60 1.70
C SER A 148 -0.91 -23.89 0.76
N TRP A 149 -1.65 -24.65 -0.03
CA TRP A 149 -2.71 -24.12 -0.87
C TRP A 149 -3.85 -23.49 -0.06
N ASP A 150 -4.34 -24.21 0.97
CA ASP A 150 -5.40 -23.71 1.84
C ASP A 150 -4.95 -22.47 2.65
N ALA A 151 -3.72 -22.48 3.13
CA ALA A 151 -3.15 -21.33 3.83
C ALA A 151 -3.02 -20.09 2.93
N MET A 152 -2.71 -20.28 1.65
CA MET A 152 -2.72 -19.17 0.67
C MET A 152 -4.11 -18.56 0.50
N TYR A 153 -5.15 -19.40 0.47
CA TYR A 153 -6.53 -18.93 0.41
C TYR A 153 -6.92 -18.11 1.64
N LEU A 154 -6.64 -18.64 2.83
CA LEU A 154 -6.93 -17.94 4.09
C LEU A 154 -6.17 -16.62 4.21
N LEU A 155 -4.89 -16.60 3.84
CA LEU A 155 -4.10 -15.37 3.84
C LEU A 155 -4.65 -14.33 2.87
N SER A 156 -5.13 -14.76 1.71
CA SER A 156 -5.76 -13.84 0.77
C SER A 156 -7.05 -13.24 1.32
N LEU A 157 -7.83 -14.01 2.09
CA LEU A 157 -9.04 -13.53 2.75
C LEU A 157 -8.74 -12.54 3.89
N ILE A 158 -7.70 -12.77 4.67
CA ILE A 158 -7.31 -11.90 5.78
C ILE A 158 -6.85 -10.52 5.26
N HIS A 159 -6.26 -10.47 4.08
CA HIS A 159 -5.77 -9.22 3.47
C HIS A 159 -6.79 -8.55 2.54
N ILE A 160 -7.96 -9.08 2.48
CA ILE A 160 -9.13 -8.49 1.87
C ILE A 160 -9.87 -7.64 2.90
#